data_fce120513cb8867b61c03a6877910cdf
#
_entry.id   fce120513cb8867b61c03a6877910cdf
#
_cell.length_a   1.000
_cell.length_b   1.000
_cell.length_c   1.000
_cell.angle_alpha   90.00
_cell.angle_beta   90.00
_cell.angle_gamma   90.00
#
_symmetry.space_group_name_H-M   'P 1'
#
loop_
_entity.id
_entity.type
_entity.pdbx_description
1 polymer ?
#
loop_
_entity_poly.entity_id
_entity_poly.type
_entity_poly.pdbx_seq_one_letter_code
_entity_poly.pdbx_strand_id
1 'polypeptide(L)'
;MEDLPGIKSLLSQPQNVVILSHRNPDGDAVGSSLALQLYLIRKGHKVHVIFPSEYPVNFAWLPLADEIIIFDLLPERAKELIQVASVICCLDFNSLDRIDKMGELVRGSTARKIMIDHHIDPEPFCDYVISVPGASATGELVYDMILALDDQKYIYPDLAECIYTGILTDTGNFSYGISPAILRKSAHLLELGVDNNKIQELVYKNLPEKQLRLLGYCLYHRMELLPEYQAGLIFLSKEDYSKFSIVRGDTEGIVNYLLMLKSVSIAALITDQNGIIKFSFRSKGDISVQALARENFNGGGHKNASGGYQHTSLKEAIEKFKLVLPRYAERASTLNILN
;
A
#
# COMPACT_ATOMS: atom_id res chain seq x y z
N MET A 1 -5.14 -15.36 -15.40
CA MET A 1 -6.21 -14.33 -15.46
C MET A 1 -7.46 -14.94 -16.12
N GLU A 2 -8.16 -15.80 -15.40
CA GLU A 2 -9.32 -16.54 -15.91
C GLU A 2 -10.47 -15.62 -16.31
N ASP A 3 -10.66 -14.51 -15.59
CA ASP A 3 -11.77 -13.56 -15.82
C ASP A 3 -11.51 -12.53 -16.93
N LEU A 4 -10.33 -12.58 -17.56
CA LEU A 4 -9.94 -11.61 -18.60
C LEU A 4 -10.94 -11.51 -19.78
N PRO A 5 -11.52 -12.61 -20.31
CA PRO A 5 -12.52 -12.52 -21.37
C PRO A 5 -13.78 -11.76 -20.94
N GLY A 6 -14.23 -11.94 -19.68
CA GLY A 6 -15.36 -11.21 -19.11
C GLY A 6 -15.06 -9.71 -18.97
N ILE A 7 -13.87 -9.36 -18.46
CA ILE A 7 -13.40 -7.97 -18.35
C ILE A 7 -13.32 -7.34 -19.75
N LYS A 8 -12.76 -8.04 -20.76
CA LYS A 8 -12.69 -7.56 -22.14
C LYS A 8 -14.08 -7.25 -22.71
N SER A 9 -15.03 -8.16 -22.49
CA SER A 9 -16.41 -7.96 -22.91
C SER A 9 -17.07 -6.77 -22.23
N LEU A 10 -16.91 -6.65 -20.90
CA LEU A 10 -17.47 -5.55 -20.10
C LEU A 10 -16.95 -4.18 -20.55
N LEU A 11 -15.63 -4.09 -20.82
CA LEU A 11 -14.96 -2.87 -21.24
C LEU A 11 -14.98 -2.63 -22.78
N SER A 12 -15.74 -3.42 -23.54
CA SER A 12 -15.86 -3.24 -24.99
C SER A 12 -16.76 -2.07 -25.38
N GLN A 13 -17.61 -1.59 -24.47
CA GLN A 13 -18.48 -0.45 -24.65
C GLN A 13 -18.19 0.63 -23.58
N PRO A 14 -18.42 1.92 -23.89
CA PRO A 14 -18.24 3.01 -22.90
C PRO A 14 -19.00 2.74 -21.59
N GLN A 15 -18.33 2.90 -20.47
CA GLN A 15 -18.83 2.67 -19.12
C GLN A 15 -18.64 3.91 -18.23
N ASN A 16 -19.49 4.04 -17.18
CA ASN A 16 -19.22 4.91 -16.05
C ASN A 16 -18.42 4.08 -15.03
N VAL A 17 -17.13 4.34 -14.92
CA VAL A 17 -16.21 3.56 -14.07
C VAL A 17 -15.84 4.36 -12.83
N VAL A 18 -15.91 3.73 -11.67
CA VAL A 18 -15.31 4.22 -10.44
C VAL A 18 -14.16 3.31 -10.06
N ILE A 19 -13.00 3.88 -9.83
CA ILE A 19 -11.80 3.20 -9.34
C ILE A 19 -11.65 3.53 -7.85
N LEU A 20 -11.51 2.50 -7.04
CA LEU A 20 -11.34 2.60 -5.59
C LEU A 20 -10.01 1.98 -5.18
N SER A 21 -9.39 2.53 -4.15
CA SER A 21 -8.29 1.89 -3.45
C SER A 21 -8.43 2.04 -1.93
N HIS A 22 -7.48 1.46 -1.19
CA HIS A 22 -7.57 1.34 0.26
C HIS A 22 -7.41 2.66 1.02
N ARG A 23 -7.85 2.67 2.29
CA ARG A 23 -7.59 3.78 3.23
C ARG A 23 -6.09 3.91 3.50
N ASN A 24 -5.62 5.15 3.61
CA ASN A 24 -4.20 5.50 3.67
C ASN A 24 -3.44 4.99 2.44
N PRO A 25 -3.85 5.42 1.24
CA PRO A 25 -3.25 4.95 0.01
C PRO A 25 -1.76 5.27 -0.02
N ASP A 26 -0.98 4.32 -0.48
CA ASP A 26 0.46 4.44 -0.73
C ASP A 26 0.75 4.71 -2.21
N GLY A 27 2.01 4.55 -2.62
CA GLY A 27 2.39 4.83 -4.00
C GLY A 27 1.86 3.82 -5.01
N ASP A 28 1.62 2.55 -4.60
CA ASP A 28 1.01 1.57 -5.49
C ASP A 28 -0.49 1.79 -5.63
N ALA A 29 -1.19 2.08 -4.54
CA ALA A 29 -2.61 2.46 -4.58
C ALA A 29 -2.85 3.66 -5.51
N VAL A 30 -2.01 4.71 -5.41
CA VAL A 30 -2.12 5.91 -6.26
C VAL A 30 -1.72 5.58 -7.70
N GLY A 31 -0.54 4.97 -7.90
CA GLY A 31 0.01 4.68 -9.22
C GLY A 31 -0.87 3.74 -10.03
N SER A 32 -1.30 2.60 -9.46
CA SER A 32 -2.18 1.64 -10.14
C SER A 32 -3.53 2.25 -10.51
N SER A 33 -4.14 3.04 -9.59
CA SER A 33 -5.42 3.69 -9.83
C SER A 33 -5.36 4.71 -10.96
N LEU A 34 -4.34 5.57 -10.97
CA LEU A 34 -4.16 6.58 -12.01
C LEU A 34 -3.78 5.94 -13.35
N ALA A 35 -2.95 4.88 -13.35
CA ALA A 35 -2.63 4.14 -14.56
C ALA A 35 -3.88 3.53 -15.20
N LEU A 36 -4.75 2.89 -14.39
CA LEU A 36 -6.01 2.33 -14.87
C LEU A 36 -6.97 3.44 -15.36
N GLN A 37 -7.03 4.58 -14.66
CA GLN A 37 -7.83 5.73 -15.08
C GLN A 37 -7.40 6.23 -16.46
N LEU A 38 -6.11 6.48 -16.66
CA LEU A 38 -5.52 6.94 -17.91
C LEU A 38 -5.80 5.97 -19.07
N TYR A 39 -5.66 4.68 -18.81
CA TYR A 39 -5.98 3.63 -19.80
C TYR A 39 -7.46 3.66 -20.20
N LEU A 40 -8.37 3.65 -19.22
CA LEU A 40 -9.80 3.57 -19.47
C LEU A 40 -10.36 4.84 -20.13
N ILE A 41 -9.85 6.03 -19.76
CA ILE A 41 -10.20 7.29 -20.43
C ILE A 41 -9.85 7.23 -21.92
N ARG A 42 -8.66 6.73 -22.26
CA ARG A 42 -8.25 6.56 -23.67
C ARG A 42 -9.09 5.54 -24.44
N LYS A 43 -9.73 4.61 -23.74
CA LYS A 43 -10.69 3.68 -24.33
C LYS A 43 -12.12 4.25 -24.44
N GLY A 44 -12.34 5.50 -24.02
CA GLY A 44 -13.62 6.20 -24.14
C GLY A 44 -14.57 5.98 -22.96
N HIS A 45 -14.08 5.47 -21.83
CA HIS A 45 -14.87 5.36 -20.60
C HIS A 45 -14.88 6.70 -19.85
N LYS A 46 -15.95 6.94 -19.05
CA LYS A 46 -15.98 8.02 -18.05
C LYS A 46 -15.48 7.46 -16.73
N VAL A 47 -14.39 7.99 -16.21
CA VAL A 47 -13.67 7.38 -15.08
C VAL A 47 -13.46 8.38 -13.96
N HIS A 48 -13.68 7.95 -12.71
CA HIS A 48 -13.39 8.70 -11.51
C HIS A 48 -12.62 7.81 -10.53
N VAL A 49 -11.57 8.36 -9.92
CA VAL A 49 -10.84 7.72 -8.83
C VAL A 49 -11.34 8.28 -7.50
N ILE A 50 -11.64 7.41 -6.55
CA ILE A 50 -12.11 7.78 -5.21
C ILE A 50 -11.29 7.03 -4.17
N PHE A 51 -10.64 7.75 -3.26
CA PHE A 51 -9.97 7.17 -2.11
C PHE A 51 -10.73 7.47 -0.82
N PRO A 52 -10.69 6.57 0.18
CA PRO A 52 -11.33 6.80 1.48
C PRO A 52 -10.76 8.02 2.21
N SER A 53 -9.47 8.27 2.05
CA SER A 53 -8.71 9.31 2.74
C SER A 53 -7.65 9.93 1.83
N GLU A 54 -7.10 11.07 2.23
CA GLU A 54 -6.00 11.72 1.52
C GLU A 54 -4.81 10.78 1.29
N TYR A 55 -4.13 10.96 0.18
CA TYR A 55 -2.89 10.29 -0.19
C TYR A 55 -1.68 11.17 0.16
N PRO A 56 -0.46 10.60 0.28
CA PRO A 56 0.75 11.37 0.55
C PRO A 56 1.05 12.39 -0.55
N VAL A 57 1.38 13.61 -0.15
CA VAL A 57 1.60 14.76 -1.06
C VAL A 57 2.73 14.54 -2.07
N ASN A 58 3.68 13.66 -1.75
CA ASN A 58 4.78 13.27 -2.65
C ASN A 58 4.33 12.48 -3.89
N PHE A 59 3.04 12.18 -4.04
CA PHE A 59 2.44 11.60 -5.25
C PHE A 59 1.53 12.59 -6.01
N ALA A 60 1.36 13.84 -5.50
CA ALA A 60 0.48 14.84 -6.12
C ALA A 60 0.95 15.31 -7.51
N TRP A 61 2.17 14.99 -7.91
CA TRP A 61 2.73 15.29 -9.22
C TRP A 61 2.35 14.27 -10.31
N LEU A 62 1.79 13.13 -9.94
CA LEU A 62 1.34 12.13 -10.90
C LEU A 62 0.18 12.67 -11.77
N PRO A 63 0.10 12.27 -13.04
CA PRO A 63 -0.98 12.68 -13.93
C PRO A 63 -2.36 12.39 -13.33
N LEU A 64 -3.27 13.37 -13.35
CA LEU A 64 -4.63 13.33 -12.81
C LEU A 64 -4.73 13.12 -11.27
N ALA A 65 -3.64 13.25 -10.52
CA ALA A 65 -3.68 13.10 -9.07
C ALA A 65 -4.60 14.14 -8.39
N ASP A 66 -4.68 15.34 -8.94
CA ASP A 66 -5.55 16.43 -8.48
C ASP A 66 -7.05 16.17 -8.76
N GLU A 67 -7.39 15.21 -9.61
CA GLU A 67 -8.78 14.79 -9.88
C GLU A 67 -9.27 13.72 -8.90
N ILE A 68 -8.41 13.16 -8.05
CA ILE A 68 -8.77 12.13 -7.07
C ILE A 68 -9.75 12.71 -6.06
N ILE A 69 -10.89 12.05 -5.93
CA ILE A 69 -11.93 12.41 -4.97
C ILE A 69 -11.64 11.74 -3.63
N ILE A 70 -11.56 12.53 -2.56
CA ILE A 70 -11.36 12.03 -1.20
C ILE A 70 -12.70 11.91 -0.50
N PHE A 71 -13.08 10.69 -0.15
CA PHE A 71 -14.38 10.40 0.47
C PHE A 71 -14.57 11.14 1.80
N ASP A 72 -13.53 11.18 2.65
CA ASP A 72 -13.59 11.89 3.93
C ASP A 72 -13.87 13.41 3.77
N LEU A 73 -13.50 14.01 2.62
CA LEU A 73 -13.70 15.43 2.32
C LEU A 73 -14.97 15.69 1.50
N LEU A 74 -15.31 14.80 0.57
CA LEU A 74 -16.43 14.96 -0.38
C LEU A 74 -17.34 13.73 -0.40
N PRO A 75 -17.92 13.33 0.76
CA PRO A 75 -18.66 12.07 0.87
C PRO A 75 -19.88 12.00 -0.03
N GLU A 76 -20.64 13.08 -0.17
CA GLU A 76 -21.88 13.07 -1.00
C GLU A 76 -21.53 12.93 -2.48
N ARG A 77 -20.48 13.61 -2.94
CA ARG A 77 -20.01 13.48 -4.32
C ARG A 77 -19.54 12.06 -4.63
N ALA A 78 -18.79 11.45 -3.71
CA ALA A 78 -18.33 10.07 -3.85
C ALA A 78 -19.49 9.07 -3.88
N LYS A 79 -20.50 9.23 -3.00
CA LYS A 79 -21.73 8.41 -3.00
C LYS A 79 -22.49 8.47 -4.31
N GLU A 80 -22.72 9.69 -4.84
CA GLU A 80 -23.38 9.89 -6.13
C GLU A 80 -22.66 9.13 -7.25
N LEU A 81 -21.33 9.22 -7.32
CA LEU A 81 -20.54 8.57 -8.36
C LEU A 81 -20.58 7.04 -8.23
N ILE A 82 -20.46 6.49 -7.02
CA ILE A 82 -20.58 5.04 -6.77
C ILE A 82 -21.98 4.55 -7.15
N GLN A 83 -23.04 5.33 -6.87
CA GLN A 83 -24.41 4.95 -7.17
C GLN A 83 -24.71 4.87 -8.67
N VAL A 84 -24.12 5.76 -9.48
CA VAL A 84 -24.33 5.80 -10.93
C VAL A 84 -23.30 5.01 -11.74
N ALA A 85 -22.32 4.41 -11.06
CA ALA A 85 -21.32 3.59 -11.70
C ALA A 85 -21.94 2.34 -12.33
N SER A 86 -21.51 1.99 -13.54
CA SER A 86 -21.80 0.69 -14.16
C SER A 86 -20.70 -0.34 -13.87
N VAL A 87 -19.47 0.16 -13.57
CA VAL A 87 -18.32 -0.66 -13.20
C VAL A 87 -17.61 -0.03 -12.01
N ILE A 88 -17.24 -0.84 -11.03
CA ILE A 88 -16.36 -0.46 -9.91
C ILE A 88 -15.11 -1.31 -9.99
N CYS A 89 -13.95 -0.66 -10.13
CA CYS A 89 -12.63 -1.30 -10.06
C CYS A 89 -12.06 -1.14 -8.65
N CYS A 90 -11.75 -2.25 -8.00
CA CYS A 90 -11.20 -2.35 -6.65
C CYS A 90 -9.70 -2.67 -6.78
N LEU A 91 -8.84 -1.68 -6.55
CA LEU A 91 -7.40 -1.79 -6.75
C LEU A 91 -6.65 -1.76 -5.44
N ASP A 92 -5.69 -2.68 -5.31
CA ASP A 92 -4.76 -2.74 -4.20
C ASP A 92 -5.42 -2.98 -2.83
N PHE A 93 -6.54 -3.67 -2.83
CA PHE A 93 -7.17 -4.18 -1.61
C PHE A 93 -7.97 -5.45 -1.86
N ASN A 94 -7.93 -6.33 -0.88
CA ASN A 94 -8.50 -7.68 -0.92
C ASN A 94 -9.83 -7.82 -0.16
N SER A 95 -10.25 -6.81 0.62
CA SER A 95 -11.48 -6.84 1.43
C SER A 95 -12.11 -5.46 1.57
N LEU A 96 -13.43 -5.42 1.72
CA LEU A 96 -14.18 -4.17 1.84
C LEU A 96 -13.88 -3.39 3.12
N ASP A 97 -13.36 -4.04 4.16
CA ASP A 97 -12.94 -3.39 5.40
C ASP A 97 -11.78 -2.39 5.18
N ARG A 98 -10.99 -2.58 4.12
CA ARG A 98 -9.88 -1.68 3.78
C ARG A 98 -10.30 -0.33 3.22
N ILE A 99 -11.56 -0.20 2.83
CA ILE A 99 -12.15 1.05 2.33
C ILE A 99 -13.18 1.67 3.29
N ASP A 100 -13.21 1.19 4.55
CA ASP A 100 -14.07 1.70 5.63
C ASP A 100 -15.56 1.85 5.21
N LYS A 101 -16.13 3.04 5.46
CA LYS A 101 -17.53 3.36 5.18
C LYS A 101 -17.92 3.17 3.71
N MET A 102 -16.97 3.23 2.79
CA MET A 102 -17.24 2.97 1.37
C MET A 102 -17.56 1.50 1.10
N GLY A 103 -17.09 0.58 1.96
CA GLY A 103 -17.35 -0.86 1.81
C GLY A 103 -18.82 -1.22 1.69
N GLU A 104 -19.68 -0.63 2.53
CA GLU A 104 -21.13 -0.84 2.47
C GLU A 104 -21.76 -0.27 1.19
N LEU A 105 -21.26 0.87 0.69
CA LEU A 105 -21.71 1.45 -0.57
C LEU A 105 -21.37 0.52 -1.75
N VAL A 106 -20.16 -0.04 -1.75
CA VAL A 106 -19.71 -0.99 -2.78
C VAL A 106 -20.49 -2.30 -2.69
N ARG A 107 -20.74 -2.82 -1.48
CA ARG A 107 -21.52 -4.03 -1.23
C ARG A 107 -22.95 -3.89 -1.75
N GLY A 108 -23.59 -2.74 -1.52
CA GLY A 108 -24.94 -2.42 -1.97
C GLY A 108 -25.07 -2.00 -3.44
N SER A 109 -23.95 -1.75 -4.14
CA SER A 109 -23.98 -1.30 -5.53
C SER A 109 -24.30 -2.44 -6.50
N THR A 110 -25.12 -2.16 -7.51
CA THR A 110 -25.44 -3.08 -8.64
C THR A 110 -24.40 -3.05 -9.76
N ALA A 111 -23.39 -2.16 -9.67
CA ALA A 111 -22.29 -2.11 -10.62
C ALA A 111 -21.53 -3.44 -10.68
N ARG A 112 -21.01 -3.80 -11.85
CA ARG A 112 -20.06 -4.91 -11.98
C ARG A 112 -18.75 -4.56 -11.32
N LYS A 113 -18.21 -5.46 -10.50
CA LYS A 113 -17.03 -5.24 -9.69
C LYS A 113 -15.85 -6.02 -10.25
N ILE A 114 -14.72 -5.34 -10.42
CA ILE A 114 -13.44 -5.92 -10.86
C ILE A 114 -12.44 -5.70 -9.75
N MET A 115 -11.84 -6.76 -9.23
CA MET A 115 -10.69 -6.68 -8.33
C MET A 115 -9.39 -6.83 -9.11
N ILE A 116 -8.42 -5.94 -8.85
CA ILE A 116 -7.03 -6.07 -9.30
C ILE A 116 -6.16 -5.87 -8.06
N ASP A 117 -5.56 -6.94 -7.56
CA ASP A 117 -4.93 -6.93 -6.25
C ASP A 117 -3.83 -8.01 -6.12
N HIS A 118 -2.82 -7.74 -5.30
CA HIS A 118 -1.75 -8.69 -5.00
C HIS A 118 -1.71 -9.15 -3.55
N HIS A 119 -2.68 -8.77 -2.73
CA HIS A 119 -2.80 -9.23 -1.35
C HIS A 119 -3.29 -10.67 -1.28
N ILE A 120 -2.95 -11.37 -0.20
CA ILE A 120 -3.42 -12.72 0.10
C ILE A 120 -4.84 -12.70 0.67
N ASP A 121 -5.55 -13.82 0.58
CA ASP A 121 -6.89 -14.04 1.14
C ASP A 121 -7.95 -13.03 0.64
N PRO A 122 -8.23 -12.93 -0.67
CA PRO A 122 -9.23 -12.02 -1.20
C PRO A 122 -10.66 -12.39 -0.76
N GLU A 123 -11.43 -11.40 -0.33
CA GLU A 123 -12.87 -11.54 -0.03
C GLU A 123 -13.67 -11.72 -1.34
N PRO A 124 -14.66 -12.64 -1.42
CA PRO A 124 -15.40 -12.93 -2.65
C PRO A 124 -16.56 -11.94 -2.87
N PHE A 125 -16.27 -10.64 -3.10
CA PHE A 125 -17.31 -9.62 -3.36
C PHE A 125 -17.30 -9.08 -4.80
N CYS A 126 -16.32 -9.47 -5.63
CA CYS A 126 -16.19 -9.01 -7.00
C CYS A 126 -16.70 -10.04 -8.00
N ASP A 127 -17.22 -9.55 -9.15
CA ASP A 127 -17.67 -10.38 -10.27
C ASP A 127 -16.49 -10.92 -11.09
N TYR A 128 -15.40 -10.15 -11.17
CA TYR A 128 -14.17 -10.50 -11.89
C TYR A 128 -12.97 -10.25 -10.99
N VAL A 129 -12.01 -11.15 -10.99
CA VAL A 129 -10.86 -11.12 -10.08
C VAL A 129 -9.54 -11.33 -10.82
N ILE A 130 -8.64 -10.36 -10.71
CA ILE A 130 -7.23 -10.48 -11.02
C ILE A 130 -6.48 -10.35 -9.69
N SER A 131 -6.37 -11.46 -8.96
CA SER A 131 -5.64 -11.52 -7.68
C SER A 131 -4.43 -12.42 -7.83
N VAL A 132 -3.22 -11.85 -7.66
CA VAL A 132 -1.95 -12.54 -7.81
C VAL A 132 -1.01 -12.20 -6.67
N PRO A 133 -1.08 -12.93 -5.55
CA PRO A 133 -0.26 -12.65 -4.35
C PRO A 133 1.26 -12.70 -4.56
N GLY A 134 1.72 -13.24 -5.69
CA GLY A 134 3.15 -13.24 -6.06
C GLY A 134 3.59 -12.06 -6.91
N ALA A 135 2.68 -11.17 -7.30
CA ALA A 135 3.02 -9.95 -8.02
C ALA A 135 3.69 -8.94 -7.07
N SER A 136 4.60 -8.15 -7.62
CA SER A 136 5.37 -7.18 -6.83
C SER A 136 4.54 -5.95 -6.45
N ALA A 137 3.47 -5.65 -7.20
CA ALA A 137 2.63 -4.47 -7.05
C ALA A 137 1.32 -4.65 -7.82
N THR A 138 0.26 -3.96 -7.41
CA THR A 138 -0.99 -3.87 -8.19
C THR A 138 -0.78 -3.15 -9.52
N GLY A 139 0.12 -2.16 -9.57
CA GLY A 139 0.54 -1.52 -10.82
C GLY A 139 1.13 -2.50 -11.85
N GLU A 140 1.86 -3.54 -11.40
CA GLU A 140 2.31 -4.63 -12.26
C GLU A 140 1.12 -5.38 -12.89
N LEU A 141 0.08 -5.64 -12.11
CA LEU A 141 -1.11 -6.35 -12.59
C LEU A 141 -1.94 -5.52 -13.58
N VAL A 142 -2.02 -4.21 -13.37
CA VAL A 142 -2.62 -3.28 -14.34
C VAL A 142 -1.86 -3.33 -15.67
N TYR A 143 -0.53 -3.29 -15.63
CA TYR A 143 0.31 -3.44 -16.84
C TYR A 143 0.04 -4.78 -17.55
N ASP A 144 0.06 -5.89 -16.80
CA ASP A 144 -0.16 -7.23 -17.35
C ASP A 144 -1.57 -7.37 -17.96
N MET A 145 -2.59 -6.80 -17.31
CA MET A 145 -3.96 -6.78 -17.84
C MET A 145 -4.04 -6.04 -19.18
N ILE A 146 -3.41 -4.86 -19.29
CA ILE A 146 -3.40 -4.09 -20.56
C ILE A 146 -2.74 -4.90 -21.68
N LEU A 147 -1.62 -5.56 -21.40
CA LEU A 147 -0.96 -6.42 -22.40
C LEU A 147 -1.83 -7.62 -22.78
N ALA A 148 -2.44 -8.28 -21.81
CA ALA A 148 -3.28 -9.45 -22.04
C ALA A 148 -4.61 -9.12 -22.79
N LEU A 149 -5.02 -7.85 -22.78
CA LEU A 149 -6.13 -7.33 -23.59
C LEU A 149 -5.72 -6.97 -25.04
N ASP A 150 -4.44 -7.15 -25.42
CA ASP A 150 -3.84 -6.71 -26.68
C ASP A 150 -3.87 -5.18 -26.87
N ASP A 151 -3.82 -4.43 -25.75
CA ASP A 151 -3.99 -2.98 -25.69
C ASP A 151 -2.67 -2.22 -25.40
N GLN A 152 -1.49 -2.83 -25.62
CA GLN A 152 -0.18 -2.22 -25.37
C GLN A 152 0.00 -0.84 -26.02
N LYS A 153 -0.68 -0.55 -27.13
CA LYS A 153 -0.66 0.76 -27.79
C LYS A 153 -1.20 1.91 -26.92
N TYR A 154 -1.92 1.59 -25.86
CA TYR A 154 -2.44 2.57 -24.90
C TYR A 154 -1.47 2.84 -23.73
N ILE A 155 -0.35 2.13 -23.63
CA ILE A 155 0.69 2.42 -22.66
C ILE A 155 1.57 3.54 -23.21
N TYR A 156 1.43 4.73 -22.68
CA TYR A 156 2.16 5.93 -23.05
C TYR A 156 2.88 6.51 -21.82
N PRO A 157 3.78 7.50 -21.97
CA PRO A 157 4.65 7.96 -20.89
C PRO A 157 3.95 8.21 -19.56
N ASP A 158 2.82 8.96 -19.53
CA ASP A 158 2.13 9.31 -18.28
C ASP A 158 1.58 8.06 -17.58
N LEU A 159 0.98 7.13 -18.33
CA LEU A 159 0.49 5.86 -17.80
C LEU A 159 1.65 4.99 -17.31
N ALA A 160 2.74 4.94 -18.08
CA ALA A 160 3.95 4.20 -17.70
C ALA A 160 4.58 4.78 -16.42
N GLU A 161 4.59 6.10 -16.24
CA GLU A 161 5.08 6.79 -15.05
C GLU A 161 4.27 6.41 -13.80
N CYS A 162 2.93 6.31 -13.93
CA CYS A 162 2.05 5.85 -12.85
C CYS A 162 2.33 4.38 -12.46
N ILE A 163 2.41 3.46 -13.44
CA ILE A 163 2.73 2.05 -13.19
C ILE A 163 4.11 1.92 -12.53
N TYR A 164 5.12 2.60 -13.08
CA TYR A 164 6.48 2.53 -12.58
C TYR A 164 6.58 3.03 -11.13
N THR A 165 5.84 4.09 -10.80
CA THR A 165 5.79 4.63 -9.43
C THR A 165 5.20 3.61 -8.46
N GLY A 166 4.12 2.92 -8.82
CA GLY A 166 3.55 1.84 -8.01
C GLY A 166 4.54 0.71 -7.77
N ILE A 167 5.16 0.20 -8.85
CA ILE A 167 6.18 -0.85 -8.74
C ILE A 167 7.37 -0.40 -7.87
N LEU A 168 7.87 0.83 -8.07
CA LEU A 168 9.01 1.35 -7.35
C LEU A 168 8.75 1.46 -5.86
N THR A 169 7.58 1.93 -5.48
CA THR A 169 7.22 2.14 -4.07
C THR A 169 6.97 0.81 -3.35
N ASP A 170 6.22 -0.10 -3.96
CA ASP A 170 5.86 -1.37 -3.32
C ASP A 170 7.02 -2.38 -3.26
N THR A 171 8.00 -2.23 -4.15
CA THR A 171 9.25 -2.98 -4.07
C THR A 171 10.31 -2.32 -3.17
N GLY A 172 9.98 -1.21 -2.52
CA GLY A 172 10.94 -0.45 -1.71
C GLY A 172 12.18 -0.05 -2.50
N ASN A 173 11.96 0.58 -3.65
CA ASN A 173 13.03 0.95 -4.58
C ASN A 173 13.84 -0.27 -5.06
N PHE A 174 13.13 -1.31 -5.50
CA PHE A 174 13.73 -2.59 -5.94
C PHE A 174 14.59 -3.30 -4.87
N SER A 175 14.22 -3.15 -3.60
CA SER A 175 14.93 -3.79 -2.49
C SER A 175 14.35 -5.15 -2.11
N TYR A 176 13.08 -5.40 -2.41
CA TYR A 176 12.38 -6.66 -2.11
C TYR A 176 11.28 -6.96 -3.12
N GLY A 177 10.77 -8.19 -3.12
CA GLY A 177 9.71 -8.62 -4.05
C GLY A 177 10.16 -8.65 -5.53
N ILE A 178 11.47 -8.78 -5.81
CA ILE A 178 12.02 -8.63 -7.14
C ILE A 178 12.10 -9.98 -7.86
N SER A 179 11.59 -10.00 -9.07
CA SER A 179 11.74 -11.10 -10.02
C SER A 179 12.37 -10.62 -11.32
N PRO A 180 12.96 -11.52 -12.14
CA PRO A 180 13.41 -11.14 -13.47
C PRO A 180 12.29 -10.57 -14.37
N ALA A 181 11.04 -10.95 -14.11
CA ALA A 181 9.88 -10.46 -14.85
C ALA A 181 9.61 -8.98 -14.54
N ILE A 182 9.56 -8.60 -13.26
CA ILE A 182 9.32 -7.20 -12.89
C ILE A 182 10.42 -6.27 -13.37
N LEU A 183 11.69 -6.71 -13.36
CA LEU A 183 12.79 -5.91 -13.90
C LEU A 183 12.68 -5.69 -15.42
N ARG A 184 12.23 -6.69 -16.19
CA ARG A 184 11.98 -6.52 -17.63
C ARG A 184 10.80 -5.56 -17.88
N LYS A 185 9.72 -5.65 -17.11
CA LYS A 185 8.59 -4.71 -17.19
C LYS A 185 9.05 -3.29 -16.86
N SER A 186 9.82 -3.12 -15.80
CA SER A 186 10.40 -1.83 -15.43
C SER A 186 11.32 -1.27 -16.52
N ALA A 187 12.17 -2.11 -17.15
CA ALA A 187 12.99 -1.70 -18.29
C ALA A 187 12.14 -1.22 -19.47
N HIS A 188 11.06 -1.95 -19.81
CA HIS A 188 10.14 -1.51 -20.86
C HIS A 188 9.45 -0.18 -20.54
N LEU A 189 9.06 0.05 -19.27
CA LEU A 189 8.48 1.33 -18.86
C LEU A 189 9.49 2.49 -19.03
N LEU A 190 10.78 2.26 -18.71
CA LEU A 190 11.85 3.24 -18.98
C LEU A 190 12.05 3.48 -20.48
N GLU A 191 11.97 2.45 -21.33
CA GLU A 191 12.03 2.59 -22.80
C GLU A 191 10.86 3.44 -23.34
N LEU A 192 9.70 3.41 -22.67
CA LEU A 192 8.55 4.27 -22.98
C LEU A 192 8.72 5.74 -22.52
N GLY A 193 9.84 6.09 -21.91
CA GLY A 193 10.19 7.46 -21.55
C GLY A 193 10.00 7.84 -20.07
N VAL A 194 9.78 6.86 -19.18
CA VAL A 194 9.75 7.12 -17.74
C VAL A 194 11.11 7.64 -17.26
N ASP A 195 11.10 8.77 -16.57
CA ASP A 195 12.30 9.34 -15.93
C ASP A 195 12.44 8.83 -14.49
N ASN A 196 13.21 7.75 -14.32
CA ASN A 196 13.49 7.21 -13.00
C ASN A 196 14.15 8.23 -12.07
N ASN A 197 15.05 9.11 -12.57
CA ASN A 197 15.73 10.07 -11.71
C ASN A 197 14.73 11.09 -11.14
N LYS A 198 13.82 11.60 -11.97
CA LYS A 198 12.73 12.47 -11.55
C LYS A 198 11.88 11.79 -10.47
N ILE A 199 11.46 10.53 -10.69
CA ILE A 199 10.64 9.78 -9.72
C ILE A 199 11.39 9.58 -8.40
N GLN A 200 12.66 9.19 -8.45
CA GLN A 200 13.50 9.03 -7.25
C GLN A 200 13.58 10.32 -6.43
N GLU A 201 13.69 11.47 -7.10
CA GLU A 201 13.73 12.76 -6.40
C GLU A 201 12.40 13.12 -5.77
N LEU A 202 11.30 12.93 -6.49
CA LEU A 202 9.97 13.30 -6.01
C LEU A 202 9.46 12.36 -4.91
N VAL A 203 9.77 11.08 -4.97
CA VAL A 203 9.27 10.07 -4.02
C VAL A 203 10.18 9.92 -2.80
N TYR A 204 11.52 9.85 -3.00
CA TYR A 204 12.45 9.45 -1.94
C TYR A 204 13.38 10.55 -1.46
N LYS A 205 13.58 11.62 -2.25
CA LYS A 205 14.52 12.70 -1.89
C LYS A 205 13.82 14.02 -1.57
N ASN A 206 12.52 14.01 -1.35
CA ASN A 206 11.71 15.19 -1.05
C ASN A 206 11.23 15.20 0.41
N LEU A 207 12.07 14.74 1.34
CA LEU A 207 11.73 14.74 2.76
C LEU A 207 11.84 16.16 3.34
N PRO A 208 10.80 16.67 4.01
CA PRO A 208 10.92 17.88 4.80
C PRO A 208 12.00 17.75 5.89
N GLU A 209 12.73 18.83 6.19
CA GLU A 209 13.74 18.85 7.26
C GLU A 209 13.20 18.29 8.58
N LYS A 210 11.93 18.57 8.89
CA LYS A 210 11.24 18.07 10.07
C LYS A 210 11.27 16.54 10.15
N GLN A 211 10.99 15.85 9.05
CA GLN A 211 10.99 14.38 9.02
C GLN A 211 12.38 13.79 9.23
N LEU A 212 13.40 14.42 8.65
CA LEU A 212 14.78 13.99 8.85
C LEU A 212 15.23 14.18 10.30
N ARG A 213 14.84 15.31 10.94
CA ARG A 213 15.09 15.56 12.37
C ARG A 213 14.33 14.58 13.26
N LEU A 214 13.05 14.27 12.92
CA LEU A 214 12.25 13.27 13.63
C LEU A 214 12.91 11.88 13.54
N LEU A 215 13.37 11.48 12.36
CA LEU A 215 14.09 10.22 12.17
C LEU A 215 15.34 10.16 13.07
N GLY A 216 16.17 11.19 13.06
CA GLY A 216 17.35 11.27 13.94
C GLY A 216 16.99 11.14 15.42
N TYR A 217 15.90 11.80 15.85
CA TYR A 217 15.39 11.71 17.21
C TYR A 217 14.90 10.29 17.54
N CYS A 218 14.15 9.66 16.64
CA CYS A 218 13.66 8.29 16.79
C CYS A 218 14.82 7.31 16.98
N LEU A 219 15.83 7.39 16.13
CA LEU A 219 16.99 6.48 16.16
C LEU A 219 17.85 6.66 17.42
N TYR A 220 18.01 7.90 17.90
CA TYR A 220 18.88 8.17 19.04
C TYR A 220 18.16 8.07 20.40
N HIS A 221 16.90 8.52 20.49
CA HIS A 221 16.19 8.66 21.78
C HIS A 221 15.04 7.67 21.98
N ARG A 222 14.54 7.04 20.91
CA ARG A 222 13.31 6.23 20.96
C ARG A 222 13.50 4.80 20.46
N MET A 223 14.69 4.45 20.02
CA MET A 223 15.03 3.09 19.59
C MET A 223 15.41 2.23 20.79
N GLU A 224 14.85 1.05 20.84
CA GLU A 224 15.22 -0.01 21.77
C GLU A 224 15.49 -1.30 20.98
N LEU A 225 16.63 -1.94 21.27
CA LEU A 225 17.01 -3.21 20.67
C LEU A 225 16.76 -4.34 21.66
N LEU A 226 16.25 -5.45 21.18
CA LEU A 226 15.93 -6.68 21.93
C LEU A 226 16.72 -7.82 21.30
N PRO A 227 18.05 -7.92 21.61
CA PRO A 227 18.96 -8.86 20.95
C PRO A 227 18.52 -10.32 21.08
N GLU A 228 17.96 -10.69 22.23
CA GLU A 228 17.49 -12.05 22.53
C GLU A 228 16.38 -12.53 21.56
N TYR A 229 15.65 -11.59 20.93
CA TYR A 229 14.59 -11.88 19.96
C TYR A 229 14.94 -11.44 18.54
N GLN A 230 16.17 -10.99 18.30
CA GLN A 230 16.56 -10.36 17.04
C GLN A 230 15.55 -9.29 16.61
N ALA A 231 15.07 -8.51 17.57
CA ALA A 231 14.03 -7.50 17.35
C ALA A 231 14.50 -6.11 17.75
N GLY A 232 13.80 -5.12 17.19
CA GLY A 232 13.95 -3.74 17.57
C GLY A 232 12.60 -3.02 17.54
N LEU A 233 12.46 -2.02 18.39
CA LEU A 233 11.29 -1.16 18.37
C LEU A 233 11.71 0.31 18.44
N ILE A 234 10.88 1.15 17.84
CA ILE A 234 10.87 2.60 18.02
C ILE A 234 9.50 2.95 18.57
N PHE A 235 9.42 3.86 19.54
CA PHE A 235 8.14 4.30 20.07
C PHE A 235 8.05 5.83 20.09
N LEU A 236 6.85 6.35 19.86
CA LEU A 236 6.55 7.79 19.90
C LEU A 236 5.37 8.04 20.83
N SER A 237 5.59 8.91 21.84
CA SER A 237 4.56 9.34 22.78
C SER A 237 3.77 10.54 22.24
N LYS A 238 2.70 10.92 22.96
CA LYS A 238 1.94 12.16 22.67
C LYS A 238 2.80 13.40 22.75
N GLU A 239 3.75 13.43 23.69
CA GLU A 239 4.69 14.53 23.84
C GLU A 239 5.61 14.65 22.63
N ASP A 240 6.06 13.50 22.07
CA ASP A 240 6.87 13.47 20.84
C ASP A 240 6.07 13.99 19.64
N TYR A 241 4.78 13.61 19.54
CA TYR A 241 3.86 14.13 18.52
C TYR A 241 3.72 15.65 18.60
N SER A 242 3.55 16.19 19.82
CA SER A 242 3.47 17.64 20.03
C SER A 242 4.80 18.34 19.73
N LYS A 243 5.90 17.79 20.23
CA LYS A 243 7.25 18.35 20.08
C LYS A 243 7.66 18.53 18.63
N PHE A 244 7.37 17.55 17.78
CA PHE A 244 7.71 17.57 16.37
C PHE A 244 6.56 18.00 15.46
N SER A 245 5.39 18.36 16.02
CA SER A 245 4.17 18.66 15.25
C SER A 245 3.91 17.57 14.20
N ILE A 246 3.96 16.29 14.65
CA ILE A 246 3.86 15.14 13.77
C ILE A 246 2.46 15.11 13.16
N VAL A 247 2.42 15.09 11.84
CA VAL A 247 1.20 14.90 11.04
C VAL A 247 1.26 13.57 10.30
N ARG A 248 0.17 13.21 9.67
CA ARG A 248 0.07 11.98 8.86
C ARG A 248 1.16 11.96 7.79
N GLY A 249 1.85 10.83 7.65
CA GLY A 249 2.95 10.62 6.71
C GLY A 249 4.34 10.88 7.31
N ASP A 250 4.49 11.71 8.35
CA ASP A 250 5.79 12.04 8.92
C ASP A 250 6.55 10.85 9.52
N THR A 251 5.83 9.80 9.91
CA THR A 251 6.43 8.59 10.53
C THR A 251 6.61 7.44 9.53
N GLU A 252 6.24 7.64 8.27
CA GLU A 252 6.33 6.60 7.27
C GLU A 252 7.79 6.21 7.01
N GLY A 253 8.03 4.91 6.84
CA GLY A 253 9.36 4.38 6.60
C GLY A 253 10.30 4.32 7.82
N ILE A 254 10.01 4.99 8.94
CA ILE A 254 10.90 5.00 10.14
C ILE A 254 11.19 3.58 10.64
N VAL A 255 10.20 2.70 10.64
CA VAL A 255 10.36 1.30 11.08
C VAL A 255 11.40 0.53 10.25
N ASN A 256 11.57 0.88 8.97
CA ASN A 256 12.47 0.16 8.06
C ASN A 256 13.95 0.36 8.44
N TYR A 257 14.29 1.47 9.10
CA TYR A 257 15.67 1.71 9.56
C TYR A 257 16.15 0.68 10.57
N LEU A 258 15.26 0.12 11.39
CA LEU A 258 15.60 -0.98 12.29
C LEU A 258 16.06 -2.23 11.52
N LEU A 259 15.44 -2.53 10.40
CA LEU A 259 15.80 -3.68 9.56
C LEU A 259 17.13 -3.49 8.83
N MET A 260 17.71 -2.28 8.79
CA MET A 260 19.07 -2.08 8.28
C MET A 260 20.13 -2.70 9.21
N LEU A 261 19.78 -2.92 10.48
CA LEU A 261 20.67 -3.62 11.41
C LEU A 261 20.72 -5.12 11.09
N LYS A 262 21.94 -5.67 10.99
CA LYS A 262 22.14 -7.11 10.75
C LYS A 262 21.49 -7.97 11.85
N SER A 263 21.52 -7.47 13.10
CA SER A 263 21.00 -8.15 14.28
C SER A 263 19.48 -8.09 14.45
N VAL A 264 18.76 -7.38 13.55
CA VAL A 264 17.29 -7.21 13.66
C VAL A 264 16.60 -7.91 12.52
N SER A 265 15.71 -8.81 12.88
CA SER A 265 14.84 -9.58 11.96
C SER A 265 13.36 -9.20 12.10
N ILE A 266 12.95 -8.62 13.26
CA ILE A 266 11.60 -8.11 13.52
C ILE A 266 11.72 -6.66 13.98
N ALA A 267 10.97 -5.76 13.34
CA ALA A 267 10.95 -4.35 13.68
C ALA A 267 9.52 -3.86 13.97
N ALA A 268 9.37 -2.99 14.96
CA ALA A 268 8.12 -2.34 15.30
C ALA A 268 8.29 -0.82 15.44
N LEU A 269 7.33 -0.06 14.90
CA LEU A 269 7.07 1.32 15.29
C LEU A 269 5.75 1.36 16.04
N ILE A 270 5.77 1.86 17.26
CA ILE A 270 4.61 1.94 18.16
C ILE A 270 4.33 3.41 18.47
N THR A 271 3.16 3.92 18.10
CA THR A 271 2.87 5.35 18.21
C THR A 271 1.56 5.61 18.98
N ASP A 272 1.59 6.56 19.93
CA ASP A 272 0.40 7.01 20.65
C ASP A 272 -0.28 8.18 19.92
N GLN A 273 -1.37 7.87 19.23
CA GLN A 273 -2.16 8.84 18.46
C GLN A 273 -3.48 9.14 19.21
N ASN A 274 -3.39 9.98 20.26
CA ASN A 274 -4.55 10.44 21.04
C ASN A 274 -5.42 9.31 21.62
N GLY A 275 -4.77 8.31 22.27
CA GLY A 275 -5.47 7.21 22.95
C GLY A 275 -5.69 5.98 22.10
N ILE A 276 -5.27 6.04 20.84
CA ILE A 276 -5.15 4.87 19.95
C ILE A 276 -3.68 4.60 19.75
N ILE A 277 -3.21 3.44 20.17
CA ILE A 277 -1.85 3.00 19.86
C ILE A 277 -1.87 2.34 18.50
N LYS A 278 -1.07 2.87 17.58
CA LYS A 278 -0.84 2.26 16.26
C LYS A 278 0.49 1.54 16.20
N PHE A 279 0.49 0.45 15.46
CA PHE A 279 1.65 -0.40 15.24
C PHE A 279 1.96 -0.48 13.75
N SER A 280 3.23 -0.35 13.41
CA SER A 280 3.77 -0.72 12.11
C SER A 280 4.82 -1.79 12.32
N PHE A 281 4.64 -2.95 11.70
CA PHE A 281 5.53 -4.09 11.84
C PHE A 281 6.24 -4.37 10.52
N ARG A 282 7.51 -4.74 10.61
CA ARG A 282 8.32 -5.20 9.48
C ARG A 282 9.15 -6.42 9.89
N SER A 283 9.47 -7.27 8.93
CA SER A 283 10.34 -8.43 9.18
C SER A 283 11.19 -8.80 7.98
N LYS A 284 12.21 -9.62 8.24
CA LYS A 284 13.06 -10.22 7.21
C LYS A 284 12.67 -11.68 6.97
N GLY A 285 12.90 -12.16 5.76
CA GLY A 285 12.79 -13.56 5.40
C GLY A 285 11.40 -14.16 5.64
N ASP A 286 11.37 -15.31 6.31
CA ASP A 286 10.13 -16.09 6.47
C ASP A 286 9.30 -15.73 7.71
N ILE A 287 9.72 -14.73 8.48
CA ILE A 287 9.01 -14.29 9.67
C ILE A 287 7.74 -13.53 9.27
N SER A 288 6.57 -14.02 9.69
CA SER A 288 5.29 -13.38 9.38
C SER A 288 4.88 -12.37 10.44
N VAL A 289 5.08 -11.08 10.16
CA VAL A 289 4.50 -10.01 10.99
C VAL A 289 3.01 -9.81 10.72
N GLN A 290 2.47 -10.37 9.65
CA GLN A 290 1.02 -10.44 9.44
C GLN A 290 0.35 -11.29 10.52
N ALA A 291 0.90 -12.48 10.80
CA ALA A 291 0.40 -13.33 11.88
C ALA A 291 0.53 -12.63 13.24
N LEU A 292 1.66 -11.96 13.49
CA LEU A 292 1.87 -11.15 14.70
C LEU A 292 0.77 -10.10 14.86
N ALA A 293 0.50 -9.31 13.83
CA ALA A 293 -0.49 -8.24 13.85
C ALA A 293 -1.92 -8.79 14.03
N ARG A 294 -2.29 -9.81 13.28
CA ARG A 294 -3.63 -10.42 13.29
C ARG A 294 -3.96 -11.09 14.63
N GLU A 295 -3.02 -11.84 15.18
CA GLU A 295 -3.24 -12.61 16.42
C GLU A 295 -3.22 -11.73 17.67
N ASN A 296 -2.50 -10.59 17.66
CA ASN A 296 -2.23 -9.85 18.90
C ASN A 296 -2.60 -8.37 18.88
N PHE A 297 -2.73 -7.73 17.71
CA PHE A 297 -2.79 -6.27 17.61
C PHE A 297 -3.93 -5.73 16.72
N ASN A 298 -5.02 -6.47 16.56
CA ASN A 298 -6.17 -6.09 15.74
C ASN A 298 -5.75 -5.57 14.35
N GLY A 299 -4.88 -6.32 13.69
CA GLY A 299 -4.22 -5.85 12.48
C GLY A 299 -4.14 -6.87 11.36
N GLY A 300 -3.36 -6.53 10.34
CA GLY A 300 -3.13 -7.35 9.16
C GLY A 300 -2.18 -6.65 8.20
N GLY A 301 -2.10 -7.16 6.98
CA GLY A 301 -1.22 -6.66 5.92
C GLY A 301 -0.50 -7.81 5.21
N HIS A 302 0.71 -7.54 4.74
CA HIS A 302 1.57 -8.53 4.09
C HIS A 302 2.41 -9.33 5.09
N LYS A 303 2.97 -10.46 4.65
CA LYS A 303 3.84 -11.33 5.46
C LYS A 303 4.93 -10.54 6.19
N ASN A 304 5.62 -9.66 5.50
CA ASN A 304 6.76 -8.90 6.02
C ASN A 304 6.46 -7.42 6.32
N ALA A 305 5.24 -6.94 6.06
CA ALA A 305 4.81 -5.56 6.29
C ALA A 305 3.35 -5.53 6.75
N SER A 306 3.11 -5.24 8.03
CA SER A 306 1.78 -5.28 8.62
C SER A 306 1.57 -4.11 9.58
N GLY A 307 0.32 -3.79 9.84
CA GLY A 307 -0.08 -2.79 10.82
C GLY A 307 -1.09 -3.34 11.82
N GLY A 308 -1.33 -2.57 12.87
CA GLY A 308 -2.35 -2.90 13.86
C GLY A 308 -2.67 -1.71 14.76
N TYR A 309 -3.64 -1.89 15.64
CA TYR A 309 -3.99 -0.85 16.61
C TYR A 309 -4.53 -1.45 17.92
N GLN A 310 -4.46 -0.67 19.00
CA GLN A 310 -5.06 -1.02 20.28
C GLN A 310 -5.51 0.24 21.02
N HIS A 311 -6.55 0.10 21.84
CA HIS A 311 -7.00 1.12 22.81
C HIS A 311 -6.39 0.78 24.17
N THR A 312 -5.17 1.26 24.41
CA THR A 312 -4.39 1.00 25.62
C THR A 312 -3.36 2.11 25.82
N SER A 313 -2.55 2.05 26.87
CA SER A 313 -1.41 2.96 27.05
C SER A 313 -0.20 2.55 26.20
N LEU A 314 0.65 3.53 25.86
CA LEU A 314 1.90 3.25 25.12
C LEU A 314 2.78 2.23 25.86
N LYS A 315 2.85 2.34 27.20
CA LYS A 315 3.61 1.41 28.04
C LYS A 315 3.10 -0.01 27.92
N GLU A 316 1.79 -0.24 28.09
CA GLU A 316 1.18 -1.56 27.98
C GLU A 316 1.33 -2.14 26.58
N ALA A 317 1.26 -1.31 25.54
CA ALA A 317 1.48 -1.73 24.16
C ALA A 317 2.91 -2.22 23.93
N ILE A 318 3.92 -1.50 24.45
CA ILE A 318 5.33 -1.90 24.39
C ILE A 318 5.55 -3.21 25.13
N GLU A 319 5.04 -3.33 26.37
CA GLU A 319 5.16 -4.57 27.17
C GLU A 319 4.49 -5.76 26.46
N LYS A 320 3.31 -5.55 25.87
CA LYS A 320 2.63 -6.60 25.12
C LYS A 320 3.44 -7.02 23.90
N PHE A 321 4.03 -6.08 23.16
CA PHE A 321 4.90 -6.40 22.03
C PHE A 321 6.06 -7.28 22.48
N LYS A 322 6.77 -6.92 23.55
CA LYS A 322 7.87 -7.72 24.12
C LYS A 322 7.42 -9.11 24.56
N LEU A 323 6.24 -9.21 25.18
CA LEU A 323 5.69 -10.46 25.68
C LEU A 323 5.37 -11.48 24.58
N VAL A 324 4.92 -11.01 23.41
CA VAL A 324 4.53 -11.91 22.31
C VAL A 324 5.70 -12.28 21.39
N LEU A 325 6.78 -11.50 21.39
CA LEU A 325 7.95 -11.72 20.51
C LEU A 325 8.55 -13.13 20.54
N PRO A 326 8.69 -13.83 21.70
CA PRO A 326 9.28 -15.17 21.72
C PRO A 326 8.64 -16.14 20.75
N ARG A 327 7.31 -16.08 20.60
CA ARG A 327 6.54 -16.97 19.69
C ARG A 327 6.90 -16.82 18.20
N TYR A 328 7.44 -15.65 17.81
CA TYR A 328 7.77 -15.32 16.43
C TYR A 328 9.29 -15.37 16.18
N ALA A 329 10.10 -15.11 17.22
CA ALA A 329 11.56 -15.18 17.16
C ALA A 329 12.08 -16.62 17.09
N GLU A 330 11.47 -17.56 17.80
CA GLU A 330 11.83 -19.00 17.75
C GLU A 330 11.64 -19.60 16.35
N ARG A 331 10.64 -19.16 15.60
CA ARG A 331 10.44 -19.53 14.20
C ARG A 331 11.57 -19.05 13.29
N ALA A 332 12.22 -17.94 13.64
CA ALA A 332 13.39 -17.42 12.92
C ALA A 332 14.65 -18.26 13.13
N SER A 333 14.86 -18.77 14.35
CA SER A 333 16.03 -19.56 14.72
C SER A 333 16.03 -20.95 14.07
N THR A 334 14.86 -21.54 13.90
CA THR A 334 14.71 -22.88 13.31
C THR A 334 15.01 -22.91 11.81
N LEU A 335 14.81 -21.79 11.11
CA LEU A 335 15.10 -21.66 9.68
C LEU A 335 16.59 -21.39 9.38
N ASN A 336 17.32 -20.76 10.32
CA ASN A 336 18.75 -20.48 10.17
C ASN A 336 19.68 -21.70 10.45
N ILE A 337 19.13 -22.82 10.92
CA ILE A 337 19.90 -24.05 11.17
C ILE A 337 19.89 -24.99 9.93
N LEU A 338 19.07 -24.67 8.91
CA LEU A 338 18.91 -25.48 7.70
C LEU A 338 19.54 -24.88 6.43
N ASN A 339 20.32 -23.78 6.54
CA ASN A 339 21.07 -23.18 5.44
C ASN A 339 22.57 -23.12 5.71
#